data_ac302c917da26f899e9d418b82273192
#
_entry.id   ac302c917da26f899e9d418b82273192
#
_cell.length_a   1.000
_cell.length_b   1.000
_cell.length_c   1.000
_cell.angle_alpha   90.00
_cell.angle_beta   90.00
_cell.angle_gamma   90.00
#
_symmetry.space_group_name_H-M   'P 1'
#
loop_
_entity.id
_entity.type
_entity.pdbx_description
1 polymer ?
#
loop_
_entity_poly.entity_id
_entity_poly.type
_entity_poly.pdbx_seq_one_letter_code
_entity_poly.pdbx_strand_id
1 'polypeptide(L)'
;MIPSFSSRNDARFRTFVSASAAAIFAVGGLCIGTAPVHAQEHEVEISIKDHKFEPEALKLPVGKPIKITVKNLDPTPEEFESDDLGFEKIIPGNTTAIVRLKPLKPGTYIFFGEFNMDTALGHIVAE
;
A
#
# COMPACT_ATOMS: atom_id res chain seq x y z
N MET A 1 71.09 -39.35 52.63
CA MET A 1 70.51 -39.07 53.96
C MET A 1 69.08 -38.84 53.80
N ILE A 2 68.32 -39.82 54.23
CA ILE A 2 66.87 -39.84 54.40
C ILE A 2 66.61 -39.26 55.78
N PRO A 3 65.42 -38.68 56.08
CA PRO A 3 64.11 -39.28 56.05
C PRO A 3 62.99 -38.32 55.61
N SER A 4 61.93 -38.83 54.97
CA SER A 4 60.83 -39.54 55.63
C SER A 4 59.89 -38.65 56.39
N PHE A 5 58.70 -38.70 56.04
CA PHE A 5 57.47 -38.91 56.84
C PHE A 5 56.30 -38.18 56.22
N SER A 6 55.43 -38.85 55.58
CA SER A 6 54.29 -39.55 56.18
C SER A 6 53.19 -38.67 56.70
N SER A 7 52.14 -39.05 56.29
CA SER A 7 50.87 -39.13 57.02
C SER A 7 49.74 -38.25 56.49
N ARG A 8 48.86 -38.88 55.82
CA ARG A 8 47.54 -39.34 56.38
C ARG A 8 46.58 -38.20 56.65
N ASN A 9 45.58 -38.47 56.06
CA ASN A 9 44.16 -38.57 56.56
C ASN A 9 43.28 -37.45 56.15
N ASP A 10 42.40 -37.92 55.40
CA ASP A 10 40.99 -38.18 55.77
C ASP A 10 40.13 -36.98 55.83
N ALA A 11 39.16 -37.15 55.18
CA ALA A 11 37.76 -36.92 55.49
C ALA A 11 37.02 -36.22 54.33
N ARG A 12 36.44 -36.98 53.50
CA ARG A 12 35.00 -37.09 53.46
C ARG A 12 34.25 -35.82 53.89
N PHE A 13 33.90 -35.04 52.90
CA PHE A 13 32.63 -34.36 53.00
C PHE A 13 31.95 -34.38 51.62
N ARG A 14 31.04 -35.30 51.52
CA ARG A 14 30.04 -35.32 50.45
C ARG A 14 29.08 -34.18 50.75
N THR A 15 29.15 -33.12 49.99
CA THR A 15 28.07 -32.18 49.97
C THR A 15 27.45 -32.28 48.58
N PHE A 16 26.34 -33.01 48.54
CA PHE A 16 25.44 -32.96 47.41
C PHE A 16 24.80 -31.56 47.42
N VAL A 17 25.27 -30.69 46.57
CA VAL A 17 24.51 -29.49 46.25
C VAL A 17 23.70 -29.80 45.01
N SER A 18 22.45 -30.05 45.30
CA SER A 18 21.39 -30.14 44.30
C SER A 18 21.30 -28.81 43.57
N ALA A 19 21.89 -28.72 42.38
CA ALA A 19 21.64 -27.61 41.51
C ALA A 19 20.27 -27.80 40.87
N SER A 20 19.28 -27.15 41.41
CA SER A 20 17.98 -26.99 40.79
C SER A 20 18.18 -26.16 39.53
N ALA A 21 18.14 -26.80 38.36
CA ALA A 21 18.07 -26.12 37.07
C ALA A 21 16.69 -25.46 36.98
N ALA A 22 16.63 -24.19 37.26
CA ALA A 22 15.46 -23.37 36.95
C ALA A 22 15.44 -23.22 35.41
N ALA A 23 14.60 -24.01 34.77
CA ALA A 23 14.26 -23.82 33.37
C ALA A 23 13.45 -22.51 33.23
N ILE A 24 14.12 -21.46 32.83
CA ILE A 24 13.46 -20.23 32.39
C ILE A 24 12.85 -20.52 31.04
N PHE A 25 11.56 -20.80 31.03
CA PHE A 25 10.77 -20.76 29.80
C PHE A 25 10.65 -19.30 29.39
N ALA A 26 11.54 -18.85 28.51
CA ALA A 26 11.35 -17.62 27.77
C ALA A 26 10.20 -17.88 26.79
N VAL A 27 9.00 -17.48 27.19
CA VAL A 27 7.87 -17.37 26.27
C VAL A 27 8.19 -16.19 25.35
N GLY A 28 8.89 -16.49 24.26
CA GLY A 28 9.09 -15.56 23.17
C GLY A 28 7.73 -15.28 22.52
N GLY A 29 7.09 -14.21 22.95
CA GLY A 29 5.90 -13.69 22.28
C GLY A 29 6.28 -13.34 20.83
N LEU A 30 5.88 -14.20 19.89
CA LEU A 30 5.94 -13.91 18.46
C LEU A 30 4.90 -12.82 18.17
N CYS A 31 5.32 -11.55 18.29
CA CYS A 31 4.54 -10.43 17.79
C CYS A 31 4.47 -10.58 16.27
N ILE A 32 3.44 -11.26 15.79
CA ILE A 32 3.09 -11.23 14.37
C ILE A 32 2.57 -9.83 14.10
N GLY A 33 3.48 -8.95 13.73
CA GLY A 33 3.13 -7.63 13.23
C GLY A 33 2.33 -7.80 11.96
N THR A 34 1.02 -7.62 12.03
CA THR A 34 0.19 -7.49 10.84
C THR A 34 0.57 -6.19 10.17
N ALA A 35 1.42 -6.27 9.15
CA ALA A 35 1.65 -5.14 8.25
C ALA A 35 0.29 -4.73 7.67
N PRO A 36 -0.03 -3.43 7.61
CA PRO A 36 -1.26 -3.00 6.97
C PRO A 36 -1.23 -3.47 5.52
N VAL A 37 -2.16 -4.35 5.18
CA VAL A 37 -2.41 -4.71 3.79
C VAL A 37 -3.02 -3.46 3.15
N HIS A 38 -2.19 -2.64 2.53
CA HIS A 38 -2.67 -1.60 1.64
C HIS A 38 -3.33 -2.32 0.47
N ALA A 39 -4.64 -2.16 0.33
CA ALA A 39 -5.33 -2.64 -0.85
C ALA A 39 -4.61 -2.06 -2.07
N GLN A 40 -4.14 -2.93 -2.96
CA GLN A 40 -3.39 -2.52 -4.14
C GLN A 40 -4.28 -1.62 -5.00
N GLU A 41 -3.84 -0.39 -5.20
CA GLU A 41 -4.50 0.62 -6.02
C GLU A 41 -4.48 0.15 -7.48
N HIS A 42 -5.63 0.20 -8.17
CA HIS A 42 -5.68 -0.06 -9.61
C HIS A 42 -5.28 1.21 -10.36
N GLU A 43 -4.22 1.11 -11.15
CA GLU A 43 -3.70 2.26 -11.89
C GLU A 43 -4.18 2.24 -13.33
N VAL A 44 -4.63 3.39 -13.81
CA VAL A 44 -5.05 3.61 -15.20
C VAL A 44 -4.56 4.97 -15.67
N GLU A 45 -4.30 5.07 -16.98
CA GLU A 45 -3.87 6.30 -17.61
C GLU A 45 -4.90 6.74 -18.67
N ILE A 46 -5.10 8.05 -18.75
CA ILE A 46 -5.95 8.70 -19.73
C ILE A 46 -5.22 9.96 -20.23
N SER A 47 -5.33 10.28 -21.48
CA SER A 47 -4.79 11.51 -22.04
C SER A 47 -5.90 12.43 -22.54
N ILE A 48 -5.58 13.72 -22.55
CA ILE A 48 -6.39 14.77 -23.17
C ILE A 48 -5.60 15.24 -24.39
N LYS A 49 -6.20 15.11 -25.56
CA LYS A 49 -5.62 15.54 -26.82
C LYS A 49 -6.70 16.06 -27.75
N ASP A 50 -6.45 17.20 -28.35
CA ASP A 50 -7.40 17.88 -29.23
C ASP A 50 -8.78 18.06 -28.54
N HIS A 51 -8.76 18.40 -27.26
CA HIS A 51 -9.94 18.56 -26.40
C HIS A 51 -10.83 17.29 -26.32
N LYS A 52 -10.21 16.11 -26.31
CA LYS A 52 -10.86 14.81 -26.15
C LYS A 52 -10.10 13.93 -25.18
N PHE A 53 -10.81 13.05 -24.52
CA PHE A 53 -10.20 12.02 -23.70
C PHE A 53 -9.85 10.78 -24.53
N GLU A 54 -8.66 10.23 -24.30
CA GLU A 54 -8.19 8.99 -24.92
C GLU A 54 -7.65 8.04 -23.83
N PRO A 55 -8.29 6.88 -23.60
CA PRO A 55 -9.56 6.43 -24.16
C PRO A 55 -10.78 7.18 -23.60
N GLU A 56 -11.87 7.27 -24.37
CA GLU A 56 -13.15 7.83 -23.90
C GLU A 56 -13.89 6.91 -22.92
N ALA A 57 -13.61 5.61 -22.98
CA ALA A 57 -14.22 4.61 -22.11
C ALA A 57 -13.16 3.87 -21.31
N LEU A 58 -13.32 3.85 -19.99
CA LEU A 58 -12.47 3.12 -19.05
C LEU A 58 -13.25 1.95 -18.44
N LYS A 59 -12.67 0.75 -18.44
CA LYS A 59 -13.17 -0.39 -17.68
C LYS A 59 -12.35 -0.52 -16.42
N LEU A 60 -12.99 -0.41 -15.26
CA LEU A 60 -12.33 -0.40 -13.97
C LEU A 60 -12.91 -1.47 -13.05
N PRO A 61 -12.07 -2.11 -12.23
CA PRO A 61 -12.55 -3.11 -11.28
C PRO A 61 -13.32 -2.45 -10.14
N VAL A 62 -14.41 -3.08 -9.72
CA VAL A 62 -15.15 -2.70 -8.52
C VAL A 62 -14.37 -3.03 -7.25
N GLY A 63 -14.67 -2.34 -6.17
CA GLY A 63 -14.17 -2.67 -4.82
C GLY A 63 -12.70 -2.41 -4.58
N LYS A 64 -11.99 -1.77 -5.51
CA LYS A 64 -10.58 -1.40 -5.37
C LYS A 64 -10.39 0.11 -5.45
N PRO A 65 -9.47 0.70 -4.68
CA PRO A 65 -9.04 2.07 -4.90
C PRO A 65 -8.45 2.22 -6.30
N ILE A 66 -8.70 3.36 -6.93
CA ILE A 66 -8.27 3.62 -8.30
C ILE A 66 -7.41 4.89 -8.34
N LYS A 67 -6.32 4.82 -9.09
CA LYS A 67 -5.47 5.96 -9.41
C LYS A 67 -5.54 6.22 -10.90
N ILE A 68 -6.11 7.35 -11.28
CA ILE A 68 -6.15 7.80 -12.67
C ILE A 68 -5.02 8.81 -12.87
N THR A 69 -4.12 8.51 -13.79
CA THR A 69 -3.11 9.45 -14.25
C THR A 69 -3.64 10.13 -15.51
N VAL A 70 -3.87 11.43 -15.45
CA VAL A 70 -4.39 12.20 -16.56
C VAL A 70 -3.28 13.05 -17.16
N LYS A 71 -2.98 12.82 -18.43
CA LYS A 71 -1.97 13.59 -19.18
C LYS A 71 -2.66 14.58 -20.11
N ASN A 72 -2.54 15.86 -19.83
CA ASN A 72 -3.00 16.88 -20.77
C ASN A 72 -1.90 17.15 -21.80
N LEU A 73 -2.11 16.69 -23.02
CA LEU A 73 -1.20 16.85 -24.16
C LEU A 73 -1.49 18.11 -24.95
N ASP A 74 -2.57 18.81 -24.64
CA ASP A 74 -2.91 20.09 -25.24
C ASP A 74 -2.13 21.24 -24.57
N PRO A 75 -1.87 22.34 -25.27
CA PRO A 75 -1.21 23.50 -24.70
C PRO A 75 -2.14 24.31 -23.78
N THR A 76 -3.45 24.08 -23.84
CA THR A 76 -4.46 24.75 -23.03
C THR A 76 -4.85 23.90 -21.82
N PRO A 77 -5.27 24.54 -20.70
CA PRO A 77 -5.76 23.79 -19.56
C PRO A 77 -7.09 23.10 -19.87
N GLU A 78 -7.36 22.01 -19.16
CA GLU A 78 -8.65 21.35 -19.14
C GLU A 78 -9.07 21.06 -17.69
N GLU A 79 -10.35 21.07 -17.41
CA GLU A 79 -10.89 20.65 -16.11
C GLU A 79 -11.51 19.26 -16.24
N PHE A 80 -10.84 18.28 -15.66
CA PHE A 80 -11.32 16.91 -15.59
C PHE A 80 -12.28 16.76 -14.44
N GLU A 81 -13.53 16.49 -14.73
CA GLU A 81 -14.64 16.50 -13.77
C GLU A 81 -15.55 15.30 -13.91
N SER A 82 -16.18 14.93 -12.80
CA SER A 82 -17.26 13.96 -12.76
C SER A 82 -18.21 14.28 -11.60
N ASP A 83 -19.42 14.67 -11.95
CA ASP A 83 -20.52 14.87 -10.98
C ASP A 83 -20.87 13.56 -10.27
N ASP A 84 -20.91 12.46 -11.01
CA ASP A 84 -21.24 11.13 -10.48
C ASP A 84 -20.26 10.67 -9.40
N LEU A 85 -19.00 11.05 -9.52
CA LEU A 85 -17.92 10.65 -8.62
C LEU A 85 -17.47 11.79 -7.68
N GLY A 86 -17.99 12.99 -7.88
CA GLY A 86 -17.79 14.14 -7.01
C GLY A 86 -16.33 14.63 -6.98
N PHE A 87 -15.69 14.71 -8.13
CA PHE A 87 -14.37 15.30 -8.24
C PHE A 87 -14.28 16.32 -9.38
N GLU A 88 -13.42 17.30 -9.21
CA GLU A 88 -12.99 18.26 -10.21
C GLU A 88 -11.47 18.46 -10.11
N LYS A 89 -10.79 18.59 -11.23
CA LYS A 89 -9.35 18.80 -11.29
C LYS A 89 -8.92 19.58 -12.51
N ILE A 90 -8.46 20.81 -12.31
CA ILE A 90 -7.83 21.58 -13.39
C ILE A 90 -6.44 21.01 -13.67
N ILE A 91 -6.17 20.72 -14.93
CA ILE A 91 -4.92 20.18 -15.43
C ILE A 91 -4.34 21.19 -16.44
N PRO A 92 -3.30 21.93 -16.07
CA PRO A 92 -2.66 22.87 -16.99
C PRO A 92 -2.18 22.19 -18.27
N GLY A 93 -2.07 22.94 -19.35
CA GLY A 93 -1.58 22.42 -20.62
C GLY A 93 -0.19 21.79 -20.50
N ASN A 94 0.06 20.70 -21.24
CA ASN A 94 1.31 19.97 -21.25
C ASN A 94 1.76 19.46 -19.87
N THR A 95 0.82 19.17 -18.98
CA THR A 95 1.09 18.62 -17.63
C THR A 95 0.34 17.34 -17.37
N THR A 96 0.70 16.70 -16.26
CA THR A 96 0.06 15.47 -15.77
C THR A 96 -0.49 15.71 -14.39
N ALA A 97 -1.69 15.20 -14.15
CA ALA A 97 -2.33 15.21 -12.82
C ALA A 97 -2.74 13.80 -12.41
N ILE A 98 -2.95 13.61 -11.12
CA ILE A 98 -3.44 12.36 -10.53
C ILE A 98 -4.77 12.62 -9.86
N VAL A 99 -5.75 11.78 -10.18
CA VAL A 99 -7.05 11.71 -9.51
C VAL A 99 -7.18 10.35 -8.85
N ARG A 100 -7.55 10.32 -7.56
CA ARG A 100 -7.78 9.08 -6.82
C ARG A 100 -9.23 8.91 -6.51
N LEU A 101 -9.77 7.74 -6.88
CA LEU A 101 -11.15 7.37 -6.59
C LEU A 101 -11.19 6.33 -5.49
N LYS A 102 -12.19 6.45 -4.64
CA LYS A 102 -12.55 5.39 -3.70
C LYS A 102 -13.05 4.16 -4.47
N PRO A 103 -13.07 2.98 -3.85
CA PRO A 103 -13.65 1.80 -4.47
C PRO A 103 -15.04 2.07 -5.04
N LEU A 104 -15.23 1.75 -6.32
CA LEU A 104 -16.49 1.96 -7.03
C LEU A 104 -17.44 0.78 -6.82
N LYS A 105 -18.73 1.07 -6.90
CA LYS A 105 -19.78 0.06 -7.06
C LYS A 105 -19.96 -0.24 -8.54
N PRO A 106 -20.55 -1.39 -8.90
CA PRO A 106 -20.90 -1.66 -10.30
C PRO A 106 -21.79 -0.56 -10.89
N GLY A 107 -21.44 -0.10 -12.08
CA GLY A 107 -22.20 0.96 -12.75
C GLY A 107 -21.40 1.71 -13.80
N THR A 108 -22.06 2.66 -14.43
CA THR A 108 -21.46 3.58 -15.40
C THR A 108 -21.42 4.97 -14.81
N TYR A 109 -20.27 5.62 -14.88
CA TYR A 109 -20.02 6.95 -14.33
C TYR A 109 -19.50 7.84 -15.43
N ILE A 110 -20.10 9.02 -15.60
CA ILE A 110 -19.71 9.97 -16.63
C ILE A 110 -18.60 10.89 -16.10
N PHE A 111 -17.66 11.22 -16.96
CA PHE A 111 -16.69 12.28 -16.76
C PHE A 111 -16.61 13.16 -18.01
N PHE A 112 -16.16 14.39 -17.82
CA PHE A 112 -16.08 15.37 -18.90
C PHE A 112 -14.97 16.38 -18.64
N GLY A 113 -14.64 17.13 -19.70
CA GLY A 113 -13.79 18.31 -19.62
C GLY A 113 -14.66 19.56 -19.63
N GLU A 114 -14.76 20.22 -18.47
CA GLU A 114 -15.66 21.38 -18.29
C GLU A 114 -15.34 22.53 -19.27
N PHE A 115 -14.06 22.69 -19.62
CA PHE A 115 -13.68 23.75 -20.55
C PHE A 115 -13.99 23.43 -22.02
N ASN A 116 -14.27 22.16 -22.36
CA ASN A 116 -14.55 21.69 -23.71
C ASN A 116 -15.64 20.61 -23.71
N MET A 117 -16.78 20.86 -23.10
CA MET A 117 -17.86 19.87 -22.91
C MET A 117 -18.42 19.28 -24.19
N ASP A 118 -18.32 19.99 -25.31
CA ASP A 118 -18.80 19.50 -26.62
C ASP A 118 -17.98 18.33 -27.16
N THR A 119 -16.73 18.21 -26.74
CA THR A 119 -15.76 17.24 -27.29
C THR A 119 -15.12 16.37 -26.25
N ALA A 120 -14.88 16.89 -25.06
CA ALA A 120 -14.23 16.19 -23.96
C ALA A 120 -15.25 15.46 -23.09
N LEU A 121 -15.72 14.31 -23.56
CA LEU A 121 -16.65 13.45 -22.87
C LEU A 121 -16.11 12.03 -22.75
N GLY A 122 -16.41 11.36 -21.65
CA GLY A 122 -16.03 9.98 -21.44
C GLY A 122 -16.83 9.30 -20.33
N HIS A 123 -16.60 8.02 -20.13
CA HIS A 123 -17.27 7.26 -19.10
C HIS A 123 -16.41 6.14 -18.54
N ILE A 124 -16.70 5.79 -17.29
CA ILE A 124 -16.14 4.65 -16.57
C ILE A 124 -17.21 3.58 -16.48
N VAL A 125 -16.88 2.35 -16.86
CA VAL A 125 -17.68 1.15 -16.56
C VAL A 125 -16.98 0.40 -15.44
N ALA A 126 -17.58 0.38 -14.25
CA ALA A 126 -17.10 -0.37 -13.11
C ALA A 126 -17.78 -1.75 -13.06
N GLU A 127 -17.00 -2.81 -13.18
CA GLU A 127 -17.48 -4.21 -13.25
C GLU A 127 -16.53 -5.23 -12.56
#